data_1f74931403e268cf8fa55fa2170b0267
#
_entry.id   1f74931403e268cf8fa55fa2170b0267
#
_cell.length_a   1.000
_cell.length_b   1.000
_cell.length_c   1.000
_cell.angle_alpha   90.00
_cell.angle_beta   90.00
_cell.angle_gamma   90.00
#
_symmetry.space_group_name_H-M   'P 1'
#
loop_
_entity.id
_entity.type
_entity.pdbx_description
1 polymer ?
#
loop_
_entity_poly.entity_id
_entity_poly.type
_entity_poly.pdbx_seq_one_letter_code
_entity_poly.pdbx_strand_id
1 'polypeptide(L)'
;VSPIKDRKDVTRCIFYLRGKVDCAYRKDTKFAAWRNWMLFILGVNIGLRVCDLTNLKWKHIFEPDMKTFIDLRNKRERKTGKMKDVSPNSVMESAIRKYLEETGVQPHPEDFVFLNARTGQPLKSDAVDKMMKSLAEDLGLKGNYNTHSLRKTYAWQKYMTYVNNGDPDALVKVQKDLNHRNSLDTATYLGITREEKIRSSYALGEMYEEILGDDWVNKT
;
A
#
# COMPACT_ATOMS: atom_id res chain seq x y z
N VAL A 1 -6.25 -9.34 8.90
CA VAL A 1 -6.05 -8.65 7.61
C VAL A 1 -4.59 -8.78 7.21
N SER A 2 -4.35 -9.27 6.00
CA SER A 2 -3.02 -9.58 5.49
C SER A 2 -2.47 -8.47 4.59
N PRO A 3 -1.16 -8.15 4.66
CA PRO A 3 -0.46 -7.43 3.60
C PRO A 3 -0.18 -8.34 2.41
N ILE A 4 0.01 -7.78 1.23
CA ILE A 4 0.64 -8.49 0.10
C ILE A 4 2.15 -8.36 0.31
N LYS A 5 2.78 -9.43 0.83
CA LYS A 5 4.19 -9.41 1.27
C LYS A 5 5.16 -9.54 0.08
N ASP A 6 4.88 -10.43 -0.86
CA ASP A 6 5.73 -10.63 -2.04
C ASP A 6 5.56 -9.48 -3.05
N ARG A 7 6.69 -8.88 -3.46
CA ARG A 7 6.70 -7.85 -4.50
C ARG A 7 6.18 -8.34 -5.85
N LYS A 8 6.40 -9.62 -6.17
CA LYS A 8 5.87 -10.24 -7.39
C LYS A 8 4.33 -10.27 -7.35
N ASP A 9 3.73 -10.54 -6.19
CA ASP A 9 2.28 -10.53 -6.05
C ASP A 9 1.71 -9.12 -6.14
N VAL A 10 2.40 -8.10 -5.60
CA VAL A 10 1.99 -6.69 -5.82
C VAL A 10 1.99 -6.37 -7.32
N THR A 11 3.03 -6.76 -8.04
CA THR A 11 3.14 -6.55 -9.49
C THR A 11 2.06 -7.33 -10.25
N ARG A 12 1.78 -8.60 -9.88
CA ARG A 12 0.68 -9.38 -10.44
C ARG A 12 -0.67 -8.69 -10.26
N CYS A 13 -0.92 -8.11 -9.09
CA CYS A 13 -2.14 -7.34 -8.83
C CYS A 13 -2.28 -6.13 -9.78
N ILE A 14 -1.18 -5.38 -9.99
CA ILE A 14 -1.16 -4.23 -10.89
C ILE A 14 -1.49 -4.66 -12.33
N PHE A 15 -0.84 -5.71 -12.83
CA PHE A 15 -1.09 -6.22 -14.18
C PHE A 15 -2.48 -6.82 -14.34
N TYR A 16 -2.97 -7.53 -13.34
CA TYR A 16 -4.32 -8.07 -13.35
C TYR A 16 -5.38 -6.96 -13.44
N LEU A 17 -5.26 -5.93 -12.58
CA LEU A 17 -6.18 -4.79 -12.63
C LEU A 17 -6.06 -4.02 -13.96
N ARG A 18 -4.87 -3.95 -14.55
CA ARG A 18 -4.69 -3.37 -15.89
C ARG A 18 -5.40 -4.22 -16.97
N GLY A 19 -5.30 -5.53 -16.91
CA GLY A 19 -6.01 -6.44 -17.80
C GLY A 19 -7.53 -6.31 -17.72
N LYS A 20 -8.09 -6.03 -16.53
CA LYS A 20 -9.54 -5.74 -16.39
C LYS A 20 -9.98 -4.51 -17.18
N VAL A 21 -9.09 -3.54 -17.42
CA VAL A 21 -9.39 -2.38 -18.30
C VAL A 21 -9.60 -2.83 -19.74
N ASP A 22 -8.73 -3.71 -20.22
CA ASP A 22 -8.76 -4.19 -21.61
C ASP A 22 -10.00 -5.07 -21.87
N CYS A 23 -10.47 -5.76 -20.83
CA CYS A 23 -11.70 -6.56 -20.88
C CYS A 23 -13.00 -5.76 -20.69
N ALA A 24 -12.93 -4.46 -20.42
CA ALA A 24 -14.10 -3.65 -20.14
C ALA A 24 -14.65 -2.98 -21.40
N TYR A 25 -15.81 -3.42 -21.86
CA TYR A 25 -16.44 -2.89 -23.10
C TYR A 25 -17.29 -1.65 -22.88
N ARG A 26 -17.95 -1.54 -21.70
CA ARG A 26 -18.82 -0.40 -21.40
C ARG A 26 -18.01 0.75 -20.80
N LYS A 27 -18.37 1.99 -21.15
CA LYS A 27 -17.69 3.21 -20.68
C LYS A 27 -17.60 3.30 -19.16
N ASP A 28 -18.70 3.00 -18.47
CA ASP A 28 -18.76 3.03 -16.99
C ASP A 28 -17.87 1.95 -16.34
N THR A 29 -17.87 0.74 -16.91
CA THR A 29 -17.01 -0.34 -16.43
C THR A 29 -15.53 -0.08 -16.73
N LYS A 30 -15.21 0.50 -17.89
CA LYS A 30 -13.84 0.88 -18.27
C LYS A 30 -13.31 1.99 -17.36
N PHE A 31 -14.12 3.00 -17.08
CA PHE A 31 -13.78 4.04 -16.11
C PHE A 31 -13.52 3.45 -14.71
N ALA A 32 -14.40 2.56 -14.24
CA ALA A 32 -14.23 1.91 -12.94
C ALA A 32 -12.96 1.03 -12.89
N ALA A 33 -12.61 0.36 -13.99
CA ALA A 33 -11.39 -0.45 -14.08
C ALA A 33 -10.12 0.43 -14.00
N TRP A 34 -10.06 1.52 -14.76
CA TRP A 34 -8.96 2.49 -14.68
C TRP A 34 -8.82 3.09 -13.28
N ARG A 35 -9.94 3.51 -12.68
CA ARG A 35 -9.96 4.01 -11.31
C ARG A 35 -9.42 2.99 -10.31
N ASN A 36 -9.86 1.72 -10.40
CA ASN A 36 -9.44 0.67 -9.49
C ASN A 36 -7.94 0.36 -9.64
N TRP A 37 -7.43 0.34 -10.87
CA TRP A 37 -6.01 0.18 -11.15
C TRP A 37 -5.17 1.30 -10.51
N MET A 38 -5.55 2.56 -10.74
CA MET A 38 -4.87 3.71 -10.14
C MET A 38 -5.00 3.70 -8.61
N LEU A 39 -6.19 3.38 -8.06
CA LEU A 39 -6.43 3.33 -6.62
C LEU A 39 -5.53 2.29 -5.94
N PHE A 40 -5.38 1.11 -6.54
CA PHE A 40 -4.48 0.09 -6.00
C PHE A 40 -3.03 0.60 -5.95
N ILE A 41 -2.53 1.16 -7.06
CA ILE A 41 -1.17 1.70 -7.13
C ILE A 41 -0.96 2.79 -6.06
N LEU A 42 -1.85 3.78 -5.98
CA LEU A 42 -1.74 4.83 -4.98
C LEU A 42 -1.84 4.25 -3.56
N GLY A 43 -2.78 3.33 -3.32
CA GLY A 43 -2.99 2.73 -2.01
C GLY A 43 -1.77 2.03 -1.43
N VAL A 44 -1.03 1.28 -2.28
CA VAL A 44 0.18 0.55 -1.86
C VAL A 44 1.44 1.43 -1.86
N ASN A 45 1.39 2.65 -2.37
CA ASN A 45 2.51 3.60 -2.38
C ASN A 45 2.37 4.76 -1.38
N ILE A 46 1.14 5.14 -1.00
CA ILE A 46 0.89 6.25 -0.08
C ILE A 46 0.68 5.76 1.37
N GLY A 47 0.06 4.59 1.53
CA GLY A 47 -0.26 4.01 2.83
C GLY A 47 -1.28 4.84 3.64
N LEU A 48 -2.15 5.60 3.00
CA LEU A 48 -3.28 6.26 3.65
C LEU A 48 -4.31 5.22 4.15
N ARG A 49 -5.10 5.60 5.16
CA ARG A 49 -6.30 4.82 5.48
C ARG A 49 -7.29 4.91 4.33
N VAL A 50 -8.09 3.87 4.12
CA VAL A 50 -9.03 3.83 2.99
C VAL A 50 -9.96 5.05 2.97
N CYS A 51 -10.45 5.49 4.13
CA CYS A 51 -11.29 6.68 4.21
C CYS A 51 -10.55 7.98 3.79
N ASP A 52 -9.25 8.06 4.01
CA ASP A 52 -8.44 9.20 3.58
C ASP A 52 -8.06 9.07 2.10
N LEU A 53 -7.80 7.86 1.61
CA LEU A 53 -7.51 7.57 0.22
C LEU A 53 -8.71 7.90 -0.68
N THR A 54 -9.90 7.38 -0.34
CA THR A 54 -11.13 7.61 -1.15
C THR A 54 -11.64 9.05 -1.09
N ASN A 55 -11.20 9.83 -0.10
CA ASN A 55 -11.50 11.26 0.03
C ASN A 55 -10.36 12.17 -0.45
N LEU A 56 -9.40 11.63 -1.21
CA LEU A 56 -8.43 12.48 -1.89
C LEU A 56 -9.13 13.37 -2.91
N LYS A 57 -8.74 14.63 -2.92
CA LYS A 57 -9.11 15.61 -3.94
C LYS A 57 -7.90 15.93 -4.80
N TRP A 58 -8.10 16.40 -6.01
CA TRP A 58 -7.00 16.72 -6.93
C TRP A 58 -6.05 17.78 -6.39
N LYS A 59 -6.53 18.73 -5.59
CA LYS A 59 -5.68 19.69 -4.85
C LYS A 59 -4.71 19.06 -3.85
N HIS A 60 -4.86 17.78 -3.51
CA HIS A 60 -3.91 17.05 -2.69
C HIS A 60 -2.82 16.34 -3.51
N ILE A 61 -2.94 16.40 -4.83
CA ILE A 61 -2.07 15.72 -5.79
C ILE A 61 -1.32 16.72 -6.67
N PHE A 62 -2.01 17.80 -7.07
CA PHE A 62 -1.47 18.81 -7.95
C PHE A 62 -1.38 20.17 -7.27
N GLU A 63 -0.38 20.95 -7.67
CA GLU A 63 -0.31 22.39 -7.41
C GLU A 63 -1.51 23.11 -8.07
N PRO A 64 -1.76 24.40 -7.77
CA PRO A 64 -2.88 25.12 -8.36
C PRO A 64 -2.92 25.14 -9.90
N ASP A 65 -1.81 24.88 -10.56
CA ASP A 65 -1.72 24.75 -12.03
C ASP A 65 -2.37 23.47 -12.55
N MET A 66 -2.75 22.55 -11.67
CA MET A 66 -3.31 21.22 -11.95
C MET A 66 -2.45 20.34 -12.89
N LYS A 67 -1.14 20.59 -12.94
CA LYS A 67 -0.15 19.88 -13.79
C LYS A 67 1.06 19.40 -13.00
N THR A 68 1.53 20.23 -12.09
CA THR A 68 2.69 19.96 -11.24
C THR A 68 2.26 19.13 -10.03
N PHE A 69 2.91 17.99 -9.82
CA PHE A 69 2.63 17.16 -8.63
C PHE A 69 3.17 17.84 -7.38
N ILE A 70 2.34 17.89 -6.35
CA ILE A 70 2.78 18.34 -5.03
C ILE A 70 3.28 17.16 -4.21
N ASP A 71 4.24 17.44 -3.34
CA ASP A 71 4.46 16.63 -2.16
C ASP A 71 3.16 16.64 -1.35
N LEU A 72 2.58 15.46 -1.08
CA LEU A 72 1.41 15.31 -0.20
C LEU A 72 1.75 15.65 1.27
N ARG A 73 2.67 16.60 1.46
CA ARG A 73 2.97 17.21 2.75
C ARG A 73 1.69 17.84 3.25
N ASN A 74 1.45 17.68 4.54
CA ASN A 74 0.33 18.32 5.19
C ASN A 74 -1.08 17.72 4.91
N LYS A 75 -1.18 16.49 4.39
CA LYS A 75 -2.46 15.78 4.40
C LYS A 75 -2.85 15.42 5.83
N ARG A 76 -3.86 16.09 6.39
CA ARG A 76 -4.38 15.76 7.72
C ARG A 76 -5.24 14.50 7.64
N GLU A 77 -4.89 13.47 8.42
CA GLU A 77 -5.69 12.25 8.55
C GLU A 77 -7.01 12.53 9.26
N ARG A 78 -8.14 12.11 8.70
CA ARG A 78 -9.48 12.37 9.26
C ARG A 78 -9.68 11.76 10.65
N LYS A 79 -9.18 10.53 10.86
CA LYS A 79 -9.37 9.81 12.14
C LYS A 79 -8.51 10.33 13.28
N THR A 80 -7.30 10.78 13.00
CA THR A 80 -6.30 11.12 14.04
C THR A 80 -5.97 12.60 14.10
N GLY A 81 -6.35 13.37 13.08
CA GLY A 81 -5.98 14.78 12.93
C GLY A 81 -4.48 15.00 12.69
N LYS A 82 -3.67 13.94 12.65
CA LYS A 82 -2.22 14.04 12.44
C LYS A 82 -1.90 14.34 10.98
N MET A 83 -0.80 15.07 10.80
CA MET A 83 -0.27 15.34 9.47
C MET A 83 0.44 14.09 8.94
N LYS A 84 0.34 13.87 7.65
CA LYS A 84 1.08 12.81 6.94
C LYS A 84 1.80 13.42 5.75
N ASP A 85 3.10 13.19 5.70
CA ASP A 85 3.93 13.55 4.56
C ASP A 85 4.01 12.35 3.62
N VAL A 86 3.63 12.55 2.38
CA VAL A 86 3.77 11.55 1.32
C VAL A 86 4.29 12.25 0.08
N SER A 87 5.48 11.87 -0.35
CA SER A 87 6.00 12.32 -1.64
C SER A 87 5.52 11.38 -2.74
N PRO A 88 4.95 11.89 -3.83
CA PRO A 88 4.68 11.09 -5.02
C PRO A 88 5.98 10.47 -5.54
N ASN A 89 5.88 9.23 -6.00
CA ASN A 89 6.97 8.60 -6.73
C ASN A 89 6.61 8.48 -8.22
N SER A 90 7.59 8.18 -9.06
CA SER A 90 7.42 8.09 -10.51
C SER A 90 6.33 7.10 -10.94
N VAL A 91 6.12 6.02 -10.18
CA VAL A 91 5.07 5.03 -10.48
C VAL A 91 3.68 5.61 -10.25
N MET A 92 3.51 6.37 -9.17
CA MET A 92 2.25 7.06 -8.86
C MET A 92 1.95 8.13 -9.91
N GLU A 93 2.95 8.97 -10.24
CA GLU A 93 2.80 10.01 -11.26
C GLU A 93 2.40 9.41 -12.61
N SER A 94 3.10 8.36 -13.05
CA SER A 94 2.79 7.65 -14.29
C SER A 94 1.38 7.07 -14.29
N ALA A 95 0.94 6.47 -13.17
CA ALA A 95 -0.40 5.93 -13.05
C ALA A 95 -1.49 7.00 -13.12
N ILE A 96 -1.26 8.16 -12.47
CA ILE A 96 -2.20 9.28 -12.49
C ILE A 96 -2.29 9.87 -13.90
N ARG A 97 -1.15 10.15 -14.55
CA ARG A 97 -1.13 10.67 -15.92
C ARG A 97 -1.85 9.73 -16.89
N LYS A 98 -1.56 8.43 -16.78
CA LYS A 98 -2.23 7.42 -17.63
C LYS A 98 -3.73 7.35 -17.37
N TYR A 99 -4.16 7.42 -16.10
CA TYR A 99 -5.58 7.47 -15.77
C TYR A 99 -6.27 8.69 -16.39
N LEU A 100 -5.68 9.88 -16.27
CA LEU A 100 -6.25 11.12 -16.84
C LEU A 100 -6.35 11.06 -18.36
N GLU A 101 -5.29 10.59 -19.02
CA GLU A 101 -5.24 10.40 -20.47
C GLU A 101 -6.37 9.49 -20.96
N GLU A 102 -6.52 8.32 -20.33
CA GLU A 102 -7.42 7.27 -20.80
C GLU A 102 -8.89 7.50 -20.44
N THR A 103 -9.13 8.21 -19.35
CA THR A 103 -10.51 8.50 -18.90
C THR A 103 -11.02 9.85 -19.39
N GLY A 104 -10.13 10.73 -19.85
CA GLY A 104 -10.46 12.10 -20.25
C GLY A 104 -10.89 12.98 -19.08
N VAL A 105 -10.64 12.57 -17.82
CA VAL A 105 -10.94 13.38 -16.64
C VAL A 105 -10.09 14.64 -16.66
N GLN A 106 -10.75 15.78 -16.53
CA GLN A 106 -10.08 17.06 -16.30
C GLN A 106 -10.05 17.33 -14.81
N PRO A 107 -8.88 17.31 -14.16
CA PRO A 107 -8.81 17.48 -12.72
C PRO A 107 -9.19 18.91 -12.32
N HIS A 108 -10.12 19.03 -11.37
CA HIS A 108 -10.45 20.28 -10.72
C HIS A 108 -10.07 20.21 -9.23
N PRO A 109 -9.54 21.26 -8.61
CA PRO A 109 -8.98 21.20 -7.25
C PRO A 109 -9.90 20.59 -6.20
N GLU A 110 -11.18 20.89 -6.24
CA GLU A 110 -12.16 20.43 -5.25
C GLU A 110 -12.78 19.07 -5.57
N ASP A 111 -12.57 18.54 -6.76
CA ASP A 111 -13.12 17.23 -7.16
C ASP A 111 -12.36 16.09 -6.51
N PHE A 112 -13.10 15.02 -6.21
CA PHE A 112 -12.52 13.78 -5.69
C PHE A 112 -11.79 13.01 -6.78
N VAL A 113 -10.64 12.43 -6.41
CA VAL A 113 -9.81 11.60 -7.30
C VAL A 113 -10.51 10.30 -7.65
N PHE A 114 -11.17 9.68 -6.68
CA PHE A 114 -11.80 8.37 -6.82
C PHE A 114 -13.32 8.48 -6.78
N LEU A 115 -13.93 8.48 -7.95
CA LEU A 115 -15.37 8.61 -8.11
C LEU A 115 -16.04 7.27 -8.41
N ASN A 116 -17.28 7.13 -7.97
CA ASN A 116 -18.17 6.09 -8.45
C ASN A 116 -18.64 6.47 -9.87
N ALA A 117 -18.37 5.61 -10.85
CA ALA A 117 -18.66 5.87 -12.26
C ALA A 117 -20.14 6.16 -12.58
N ARG A 118 -21.07 5.64 -11.75
CA ARG A 118 -22.52 5.81 -11.98
C ARG A 118 -23.12 7.01 -11.28
N THR A 119 -22.59 7.34 -10.10
CA THR A 119 -23.21 8.37 -9.25
C THR A 119 -22.42 9.68 -9.22
N GLY A 120 -21.17 9.69 -9.71
CA GLY A 120 -20.25 10.83 -9.59
C GLY A 120 -19.85 11.16 -8.14
N GLN A 121 -20.27 10.36 -7.17
CA GLN A 121 -19.94 10.56 -5.77
C GLN A 121 -18.60 9.91 -5.40
N PRO A 122 -17.95 10.32 -4.32
CA PRO A 122 -16.74 9.67 -3.83
C PRO A 122 -16.92 8.16 -3.67
N LEU A 123 -15.87 7.42 -4.00
CA LEU A 123 -15.88 5.97 -3.85
C LEU A 123 -16.00 5.59 -2.37
N LYS A 124 -16.94 4.71 -2.04
CA LYS A 124 -17.12 4.21 -0.68
C LYS A 124 -16.10 3.12 -0.35
N SER A 125 -15.74 2.99 0.93
CA SER A 125 -14.82 1.94 1.41
C SER A 125 -15.26 0.52 1.06
N ASP A 126 -16.58 0.25 1.04
CA ASP A 126 -17.12 -1.08 0.67
C ASP A 126 -16.78 -1.48 -0.77
N ALA A 127 -16.69 -0.51 -1.68
CA ALA A 127 -16.28 -0.79 -3.05
C ALA A 127 -14.80 -1.18 -3.12
N VAL A 128 -13.95 -0.56 -2.30
CA VAL A 128 -12.53 -0.93 -2.17
C VAL A 128 -12.40 -2.31 -1.52
N ASP A 129 -13.22 -2.61 -0.50
CA ASP A 129 -13.26 -3.92 0.15
C ASP A 129 -13.58 -5.03 -0.84
N LYS A 130 -14.65 -4.85 -1.62
CA LYS A 130 -15.04 -5.79 -2.68
C LYS A 130 -13.95 -5.96 -3.73
N MET A 131 -13.33 -4.87 -4.16
CA MET A 131 -12.22 -4.91 -5.11
C MET A 131 -11.05 -5.74 -4.56
N MET A 132 -10.64 -5.52 -3.31
CA MET A 132 -9.52 -6.24 -2.71
C MET A 132 -9.81 -7.73 -2.50
N LYS A 133 -11.05 -8.10 -2.13
CA LYS A 133 -11.47 -9.50 -2.00
C LYS A 133 -11.47 -10.21 -3.34
N SER A 134 -12.13 -9.63 -4.35
CA SER A 134 -12.16 -10.21 -5.71
C SER A 134 -10.75 -10.34 -6.30
N LEU A 135 -9.90 -9.31 -6.13
CA LEU A 135 -8.51 -9.35 -6.58
C LEU A 135 -7.72 -10.51 -5.95
N ALA A 136 -7.89 -10.71 -4.63
CA ALA A 136 -7.20 -11.78 -3.92
C ALA A 136 -7.70 -13.17 -4.34
N GLU A 137 -9.01 -13.32 -4.52
CA GLU A 137 -9.65 -14.56 -4.97
C GLU A 137 -9.20 -14.92 -6.40
N ASP A 138 -9.32 -13.97 -7.34
CA ASP A 138 -8.97 -14.16 -8.75
C ASP A 138 -7.48 -14.51 -8.95
N LEU A 139 -6.60 -14.02 -8.08
CA LEU A 139 -5.15 -14.29 -8.12
C LEU A 139 -4.70 -15.43 -7.20
N GLY A 140 -5.62 -16.06 -6.45
CA GLY A 140 -5.29 -17.12 -5.50
C GLY A 140 -4.38 -16.67 -4.35
N LEU A 141 -4.46 -15.41 -3.93
CA LEU A 141 -3.64 -14.90 -2.84
C LEU A 141 -4.10 -15.48 -1.51
N LYS A 142 -3.18 -16.10 -0.77
CA LYS A 142 -3.49 -16.69 0.54
C LYS A 142 -3.55 -15.60 1.62
N GLY A 143 -4.69 -15.47 2.29
CA GLY A 143 -4.86 -14.52 3.39
C GLY A 143 -6.23 -13.85 3.42
N ASN A 144 -6.41 -12.94 4.39
CA ASN A 144 -7.63 -12.14 4.51
C ASN A 144 -7.35 -10.73 4.00
N TYR A 145 -7.84 -10.40 2.81
CA TYR A 145 -7.63 -9.11 2.16
C TYR A 145 -8.88 -8.25 2.21
N ASN A 146 -8.69 -6.99 2.58
CA ASN A 146 -9.74 -5.98 2.65
C ASN A 146 -9.15 -4.57 2.49
N THR A 147 -9.91 -3.53 2.83
CA THR A 147 -9.50 -2.13 2.73
C THR A 147 -8.18 -1.79 3.44
N HIS A 148 -7.88 -2.43 4.56
CA HIS A 148 -6.65 -2.21 5.30
C HIS A 148 -5.43 -2.87 4.67
N SER A 149 -5.63 -3.84 3.76
CA SER A 149 -4.53 -4.55 3.08
C SER A 149 -3.66 -3.62 2.25
N LEU A 150 -4.23 -2.59 1.61
CA LEU A 150 -3.44 -1.60 0.86
C LEU A 150 -2.41 -0.90 1.76
N ARG A 151 -2.86 -0.38 2.90
CA ARG A 151 -1.98 0.30 3.86
C ARG A 151 -1.00 -0.67 4.53
N LYS A 152 -1.42 -1.91 4.80
CA LYS A 152 -0.53 -2.95 5.33
C LYS A 152 0.54 -3.35 4.31
N THR A 153 0.18 -3.45 3.04
CA THR A 153 1.12 -3.71 1.95
C THR A 153 2.15 -2.58 1.84
N TYR A 154 1.71 -1.31 1.83
CA TYR A 154 2.63 -0.17 1.90
C TYR A 154 3.62 -0.29 3.06
N ALA A 155 3.10 -0.51 4.27
CA ALA A 155 3.91 -0.60 5.47
C ALA A 155 4.96 -1.73 5.38
N TRP A 156 4.54 -2.91 4.90
CA TRP A 156 5.42 -4.05 4.71
C TRP A 156 6.50 -3.77 3.66
N GLN A 157 6.12 -3.24 2.49
CA GLN A 157 7.09 -2.95 1.43
C GLN A 157 8.10 -1.87 1.85
N LYS A 158 7.65 -0.85 2.58
CA LYS A 158 8.55 0.17 3.17
C LYS A 158 9.49 -0.43 4.19
N TYR A 159 8.97 -1.25 5.12
CA TYR A 159 9.78 -1.94 6.12
C TYR A 159 10.87 -2.78 5.45
N MET A 160 10.50 -3.62 4.50
CA MET A 160 11.46 -4.46 3.77
C MET A 160 12.46 -3.64 2.94
N THR A 161 12.07 -2.48 2.45
CA THR A 161 13.01 -1.57 1.75
C THR A 161 14.07 -1.06 2.71
N TYR A 162 13.69 -0.62 3.92
CA TYR A 162 14.66 -0.19 4.93
C TYR A 162 15.56 -1.34 5.41
N VAL A 163 14.97 -2.51 5.69
CA VAL A 163 15.73 -3.71 6.12
C VAL A 163 16.75 -4.13 5.07
N ASN A 164 16.36 -4.19 3.79
CA ASN A 164 17.24 -4.58 2.70
C ASN A 164 18.38 -3.56 2.45
N ASN A 165 18.18 -2.31 2.87
CA ASN A 165 19.21 -1.27 2.83
C ASN A 165 20.09 -1.26 4.10
N GLY A 166 19.92 -2.23 5.00
CA GLY A 166 20.70 -2.31 6.24
C GLY A 166 20.35 -1.26 7.29
N ASP A 167 19.16 -0.66 7.20
CA ASP A 167 18.74 0.43 8.08
C ASP A 167 18.28 -0.12 9.45
N PRO A 168 19.01 0.15 10.55
CA PRO A 168 18.67 -0.37 11.88
C PRO A 168 17.36 0.21 12.43
N ASP A 169 16.94 1.38 11.93
CA ASP A 169 15.75 2.09 12.38
C ASP A 169 14.49 1.78 11.54
N ALA A 170 14.53 0.72 10.72
CA ALA A 170 13.45 0.37 9.78
C ALA A 170 12.05 0.40 10.42
N LEU A 171 11.90 -0.22 11.60
CA LEU A 171 10.62 -0.27 12.31
C LEU A 171 10.17 1.10 12.80
N VAL A 172 11.09 1.90 13.34
CA VAL A 172 10.80 3.26 13.84
C VAL A 172 10.40 4.20 12.70
N LYS A 173 11.07 4.08 11.55
CA LYS A 173 10.72 4.87 10.36
C LYS A 173 9.31 4.53 9.85
N VAL A 174 8.98 3.24 9.75
CA VAL A 174 7.62 2.81 9.38
C VAL A 174 6.59 3.21 10.43
N GLN A 175 6.92 3.17 11.71
CA GLN A 175 6.06 3.68 12.77
C GLN A 175 5.69 5.16 12.56
N LYS A 176 6.69 5.99 12.23
CA LYS A 176 6.49 7.42 11.92
C LYS A 176 5.64 7.58 10.67
N ASP A 177 5.93 6.86 9.59
CA ASP A 177 5.17 6.87 8.34
C ASP A 177 3.69 6.51 8.53
N LEU A 178 3.40 5.63 9.48
CA LEU A 178 2.03 5.21 9.81
C LEU A 178 1.37 6.06 10.88
N ASN A 179 2.09 7.00 11.50
CA ASN A 179 1.62 7.75 12.66
C ASN A 179 1.15 6.85 13.83
N HIS A 180 1.79 5.68 14.02
CA HIS A 180 1.50 4.79 15.14
C HIS A 180 2.10 5.32 16.45
N ARG A 181 1.46 5.02 17.58
CA ARG A 181 1.89 5.54 18.88
C ARG A 181 3.16 4.86 19.40
N ASN A 182 3.33 3.57 19.11
CA ASN A 182 4.47 2.78 19.54
C ASN A 182 4.92 1.77 18.50
N SER A 183 6.12 1.21 18.68
CA SER A 183 6.71 0.23 17.77
C SER A 183 6.03 -1.13 17.83
N LEU A 184 5.45 -1.51 18.99
CA LEU A 184 4.73 -2.77 19.14
C LEU A 184 3.46 -2.81 18.27
N ASP A 185 2.71 -1.69 18.22
CA ASP A 185 1.57 -1.55 17.31
C ASP A 185 2.01 -1.71 15.86
N THR A 186 3.18 -1.18 15.51
CA THR A 186 3.73 -1.27 14.16
C THR A 186 4.18 -2.69 13.83
N ALA A 187 4.87 -3.37 14.74
CA ALA A 187 5.28 -4.76 14.58
C ALA A 187 4.06 -5.69 14.40
N THR A 188 3.04 -5.52 15.25
CA THR A 188 1.77 -6.24 15.12
C THR A 188 1.06 -5.93 13.80
N TYR A 189 1.08 -4.66 13.38
CA TYR A 189 0.47 -4.21 12.14
C TYR A 189 1.15 -4.81 10.91
N LEU A 190 2.48 -4.91 10.92
CA LEU A 190 3.28 -5.55 9.89
C LEU A 190 3.07 -7.07 9.85
N GLY A 191 2.54 -7.67 10.93
CA GLY A 191 2.44 -9.11 11.06
C GLY A 191 3.81 -9.75 11.23
N ILE A 192 4.70 -9.08 12.00
CA ILE A 192 5.93 -9.69 12.51
C ILE A 192 5.49 -10.72 13.54
N THR A 193 5.39 -11.95 13.10
CA THR A 193 4.69 -13.03 13.77
C THR A 193 5.61 -13.80 14.71
N ARG A 194 4.99 -14.67 15.52
CA ARG A 194 5.70 -15.67 16.34
C ARG A 194 6.71 -16.48 15.49
N GLU A 195 6.38 -16.78 14.25
CA GLU A 195 7.24 -17.53 13.31
C GLU A 195 8.55 -16.78 13.00
N GLU A 196 8.49 -15.45 12.82
CA GLU A 196 9.70 -14.63 12.61
C GLU A 196 10.57 -14.57 13.87
N LYS A 197 9.95 -14.54 15.07
CA LYS A 197 10.67 -14.66 16.34
C LYS A 197 11.34 -16.03 16.47
N ILE A 198 10.63 -17.11 16.14
CA ILE A 198 11.16 -18.47 16.14
C ILE A 198 12.33 -18.56 15.17
N ARG A 199 12.16 -18.07 13.93
CA ARG A 199 13.20 -18.10 12.90
C ARG A 199 14.46 -17.33 13.31
N SER A 200 14.31 -16.16 13.95
CA SER A 200 15.46 -15.41 14.47
C SER A 200 16.16 -16.13 15.62
N SER A 201 15.41 -16.90 16.42
CA SER A 201 15.97 -17.73 17.48
C SER A 201 16.78 -18.93 16.93
N TYR A 202 16.30 -19.58 15.86
CA TYR A 202 17.08 -20.63 15.18
C TYR A 202 18.36 -20.07 14.54
N ALA A 203 18.27 -18.94 13.86
CA ALA A 203 19.45 -18.30 13.26
C ALA A 203 20.49 -17.90 14.31
N LEU A 204 20.06 -17.51 15.51
CA LEU A 204 20.96 -17.26 16.65
C LEU A 204 21.62 -18.56 17.12
N GLY A 205 20.88 -19.66 17.17
CA GLY A 205 21.42 -20.98 17.50
C GLY A 205 22.48 -21.43 16.51
N GLU A 206 22.20 -21.36 15.22
CA GLU A 206 23.15 -21.69 14.14
C GLU A 206 24.45 -20.87 14.23
N MET A 207 24.33 -19.56 14.53
CA MET A 207 25.51 -18.72 14.74
C MET A 207 26.39 -19.17 15.93
N TYR A 208 25.77 -19.65 17.02
CA TYR A 208 26.53 -20.16 18.15
C TYR A 208 27.14 -21.53 17.85
N GLU A 209 26.45 -22.39 17.11
CA GLU A 209 26.96 -23.70 16.69
C GLU A 209 28.22 -23.55 15.82
N GLU A 210 28.26 -22.56 14.90
CA GLU A 210 29.46 -22.24 14.12
C GLU A 210 30.64 -21.85 15.00
N ILE A 211 30.42 -21.15 16.12
CA ILE A 211 31.47 -20.69 17.03
C ILE A 211 31.92 -21.83 17.97
N LEU A 212 30.99 -22.63 18.44
CA LEU A 212 31.24 -23.67 19.43
C LEU A 212 31.84 -24.96 18.81
N GLY A 213 31.52 -25.23 17.52
CA GLY A 213 31.91 -26.46 16.81
C GLY A 213 31.09 -27.70 17.27
N ASP A 214 31.22 -28.79 16.52
CA ASP A 214 30.32 -29.96 16.67
C ASP A 214 30.42 -30.67 18.04
N ASP A 215 31.55 -30.54 18.75
CA ASP A 215 31.84 -31.27 20.00
C ASP A 215 31.60 -30.50 21.29
N TRP A 216 30.94 -29.33 21.23
CA TRP A 216 30.81 -28.47 22.43
C TRP A 216 30.02 -29.12 23.57
N VAL A 217 29.04 -29.99 23.24
CA VAL A 217 28.21 -30.71 24.24
C VAL A 217 29.02 -31.78 24.99
N ASN A 218 30.09 -32.31 24.37
CA ASN A 218 30.89 -33.38 24.93
C ASN A 218 32.17 -32.89 25.64
N LYS A 219 32.42 -31.62 25.67
CA LYS A 219 33.57 -30.99 26.36
C LYS A 219 33.21 -30.64 27.79
N THR A 220 32.97 -31.64 28.63
CA THR A 220 32.91 -31.51 30.11
C THR A 220 34.07 -32.23 30.76
#